data_fce515b40ec963bf8a30417a4bafc874
#
_entry.id   fce515b40ec963bf8a30417a4bafc874
#
_cell.length_a   1.000
_cell.length_b   1.000
_cell.length_c   1.000
_cell.angle_alpha   90.00
_cell.angle_beta   90.00
_cell.angle_gamma   90.00
#
_symmetry.space_group_name_H-M   'P 1'
#
loop_
_entity.id
_entity.type
_entity.pdbx_description
1 polymer ?
#
loop_
_entity_poly.entity_id
_entity_poly.type
_entity_poly.pdbx_seq_one_letter_code
_entity_poly.pdbx_strand_id
1 'polypeptide(L)'
;MIAIIAVLVSLLLPAVQAAREAARRSQCVNNLKQIGLALHGYLDTNGTFCLGQFVTTTPRGQVNISSWTLGLAPYLEQKALFDSWNFGFNFAEPKNTTGSQIAVGVYHCPSSPSPAVADFTATYDMAGVTTGSKFRSASVDYAASANSTIILDSAGAAAHGVISYTVGGNPATFAAVTDGLSNTISFLEMAGGPTLYGPKRTPINIAGLPWTAMGHVGGINRISLRGWSYDGLVQYGGNCVVNCNNGGGSLYGFHPGGANVALCDGSVRFLKQTIAATTMHKLVSRAQGEILSADDL
;
A
#
# COMPACT_ATOMS: atom_id res chain seq x y z
N MET A 1 44.67 20.01 15.16
CA MET A 1 43.59 20.48 14.30
C MET A 1 42.77 19.34 13.66
N ILE A 2 43.38 18.34 13.01
CA ILE A 2 42.69 17.19 12.38
C ILE A 2 41.85 16.40 13.39
N ALA A 3 42.34 16.16 14.61
CA ALA A 3 41.60 15.42 15.64
C ALA A 3 40.28 16.10 16.06
N ILE A 4 40.28 17.43 16.16
CA ILE A 4 39.06 18.18 16.53
C ILE A 4 38.01 18.07 15.40
N ILE A 5 38.44 18.19 14.16
CA ILE A 5 37.54 18.02 12.99
C ILE A 5 36.98 16.60 12.96
N ALA A 6 37.79 15.58 13.19
CA ALA A 6 37.34 14.18 13.22
C ALA A 6 36.27 13.94 14.30
N VAL A 7 36.45 14.50 15.51
CA VAL A 7 35.48 14.40 16.60
C VAL A 7 34.18 15.12 16.23
N LEU A 8 34.26 16.34 15.69
CA LEU A 8 33.06 17.08 15.27
C LEU A 8 32.28 16.33 14.17
N VAL A 9 32.96 15.81 13.15
CA VAL A 9 32.34 15.02 12.08
C VAL A 9 31.67 13.76 12.62
N SER A 10 32.34 13.03 13.52
CA SER A 10 31.81 11.79 14.11
C SER A 10 30.54 12.02 14.93
N LEU A 11 30.39 13.19 15.57
CA LEU A 11 29.18 13.57 16.33
C LEU A 11 28.07 14.12 15.41
N LEU A 12 28.43 14.86 14.34
CA LEU A 12 27.47 15.45 13.44
C LEU A 12 26.85 14.45 12.46
N LEU A 13 27.60 13.46 12.00
CA LEU A 13 27.12 12.53 10.99
C LEU A 13 25.85 11.74 11.42
N PRO A 14 25.77 11.14 12.62
CA PRO A 14 24.57 10.48 13.11
C PRO A 14 23.38 11.45 13.23
N ALA A 15 23.61 12.65 13.73
CA ALA A 15 22.56 13.67 13.90
C ALA A 15 21.97 14.12 12.56
N VAL A 16 22.81 14.36 11.55
CA VAL A 16 22.38 14.72 10.20
C VAL A 16 21.57 13.58 9.56
N GLN A 17 21.98 12.32 9.72
CA GLN A 17 21.25 11.19 9.18
C GLN A 17 19.88 11.02 9.86
N ALA A 18 19.80 11.18 11.17
CA ALA A 18 18.54 11.15 11.91
C ALA A 18 17.60 12.29 11.47
N ALA A 19 18.12 13.50 11.29
CA ALA A 19 17.34 14.64 10.80
C ALA A 19 16.82 14.42 9.36
N ARG A 20 17.65 13.87 8.49
CA ARG A 20 17.22 13.51 7.11
C ARG A 20 16.11 12.46 7.11
N GLU A 21 16.23 11.42 7.96
CA GLU A 21 15.17 10.40 8.03
C GLU A 21 13.87 10.97 8.62
N ALA A 22 13.95 11.83 9.63
CA ALA A 22 12.78 12.53 10.15
C ALA A 22 12.08 13.37 9.07
N ALA A 23 12.85 14.08 8.24
CA ALA A 23 12.30 14.83 7.11
C ALA A 23 11.63 13.93 6.06
N ARG A 24 12.26 12.81 5.68
CA ARG A 24 11.67 11.82 4.76
C ARG A 24 10.38 11.24 5.33
N ARG A 25 10.35 10.87 6.62
CA ARG A 25 9.15 10.39 7.28
C ARG A 25 8.04 11.44 7.28
N SER A 26 8.36 12.71 7.55
CA SER A 26 7.38 13.80 7.46
C SER A 26 6.79 13.93 6.06
N GLN A 27 7.60 13.73 5.01
CA GLN A 27 7.13 13.72 3.63
C GLN A 27 6.19 12.53 3.37
N CYS A 28 6.50 11.30 3.86
CA CYS A 28 5.62 10.13 3.69
C CYS A 28 4.28 10.34 4.43
N VAL A 29 4.29 10.98 5.61
CA VAL A 29 3.06 11.40 6.32
C VAL A 29 2.25 12.39 5.48
N ASN A 30 2.90 13.40 4.88
CA ASN A 30 2.21 14.36 4.02
C ASN A 30 1.64 13.71 2.76
N ASN A 31 2.34 12.75 2.16
CA ASN A 31 1.84 11.98 1.02
C ASN A 31 0.55 11.23 1.40
N LEU A 32 0.55 10.52 2.53
CA LEU A 32 -0.65 9.82 3.02
C LEU A 32 -1.80 10.80 3.33
N LYS A 33 -1.52 12.00 3.85
CA LYS A 33 -2.55 13.04 4.04
C LYS A 33 -3.15 13.51 2.72
N GLN A 34 -2.32 13.70 1.68
CA GLN A 34 -2.80 14.07 0.35
C GLN A 34 -3.65 12.97 -0.27
N ILE A 35 -3.24 11.70 -0.14
CA ILE A 35 -4.03 10.54 -0.58
C ILE A 35 -5.35 10.47 0.18
N GLY A 36 -5.35 10.71 1.51
CA GLY A 36 -6.56 10.77 2.32
C GLY A 36 -7.50 11.90 1.89
N LEU A 37 -6.97 13.10 1.62
CA LEU A 37 -7.76 14.22 1.10
C LEU A 37 -8.38 13.90 -0.27
N ALA A 38 -7.62 13.29 -1.18
CA ALA A 38 -8.11 12.84 -2.46
C ALA A 38 -9.21 11.77 -2.33
N LEU A 39 -9.10 10.87 -1.32
CA LEU A 39 -10.13 9.89 -1.00
C LEU A 39 -11.44 10.57 -0.59
N HIS A 40 -11.38 11.60 0.24
CA HIS A 40 -12.58 12.38 0.63
C HIS A 40 -13.17 13.14 -0.55
N GLY A 41 -12.34 13.75 -1.42
CA GLY A 41 -12.83 14.37 -2.65
C GLY A 41 -13.52 13.38 -3.60
N TYR A 42 -12.99 12.16 -3.69
CA TYR A 42 -13.65 11.07 -4.43
C TYR A 42 -14.99 10.69 -3.78
N LEU A 43 -15.00 10.52 -2.46
CA LEU A 43 -16.19 10.15 -1.68
C LEU A 43 -17.31 11.20 -1.83
N ASP A 44 -16.97 12.48 -1.75
CA ASP A 44 -17.92 13.59 -1.91
C ASP A 44 -18.57 13.60 -3.31
N THR A 45 -17.79 13.25 -4.33
CA THR A 45 -18.28 13.23 -5.72
C THR A 45 -19.09 11.98 -6.05
N ASN A 46 -18.67 10.81 -5.52
CA ASN A 46 -19.20 9.51 -5.94
C ASN A 46 -20.12 8.86 -4.89
N GLY A 47 -20.21 9.41 -3.66
CA GLY A 47 -21.01 8.87 -2.56
C GLY A 47 -20.47 7.58 -1.94
N THR A 48 -19.34 7.08 -2.41
CA THR A 48 -18.70 5.83 -1.97
C THR A 48 -17.20 5.98 -1.92
N PHE A 49 -16.52 5.17 -1.10
CA PHE A 49 -15.08 5.06 -1.14
C PHE A 49 -14.61 4.48 -2.48
N CYS A 50 -13.42 4.84 -2.92
CA CYS A 50 -12.85 4.26 -4.13
C CYS A 50 -12.57 2.76 -3.92
N LEU A 51 -12.58 1.99 -5.00
CA LEU A 51 -12.16 0.59 -4.95
C LEU A 51 -10.62 0.52 -4.96
N GLY A 52 -10.06 -0.37 -4.13
CA GLY A 52 -8.63 -0.67 -4.13
C GLY A 52 -8.19 -1.25 -5.47
N GLN A 53 -9.10 -1.95 -6.12
CA GLN A 53 -8.92 -2.54 -7.43
C GLN A 53 -10.25 -2.56 -8.18
N PHE A 54 -10.28 -2.01 -9.38
CA PHE A 54 -11.40 -2.11 -10.31
C PHE A 54 -11.15 -3.31 -11.23
N VAL A 55 -12.13 -4.17 -11.33
CA VAL A 55 -12.10 -5.31 -12.26
C VAL A 55 -13.25 -5.17 -13.23
N THR A 56 -12.94 -4.98 -14.49
CA THR A 56 -13.92 -4.87 -15.58
C THR A 56 -13.65 -5.92 -16.62
N THR A 57 -14.71 -6.38 -17.29
CA THR A 57 -14.55 -7.25 -18.46
C THR A 57 -14.54 -6.37 -19.71
N THR A 58 -13.47 -6.47 -20.49
CA THR A 58 -13.38 -5.75 -21.76
C THR A 58 -14.39 -6.31 -22.78
N PRO A 59 -14.72 -5.57 -23.85
CA PRO A 59 -15.56 -6.09 -24.93
C PRO A 59 -14.99 -7.36 -25.61
N ARG A 60 -13.69 -7.65 -25.39
CA ARG A 60 -13.03 -8.86 -25.88
C ARG A 60 -13.05 -10.04 -24.89
N GLY A 61 -13.82 -9.91 -23.78
CA GLY A 61 -13.88 -10.93 -22.73
C GLY A 61 -12.65 -11.02 -21.81
N GLN A 62 -11.70 -10.09 -21.95
CA GLN A 62 -10.53 -10.02 -21.07
C GLN A 62 -10.89 -9.29 -19.79
N VAL A 63 -10.36 -9.75 -18.69
CA VAL A 63 -10.48 -9.06 -17.41
C VAL A 63 -9.48 -7.90 -17.36
N ASN A 64 -9.94 -6.69 -17.21
CA ASN A 64 -9.10 -5.51 -17.02
C ASN A 64 -9.01 -5.17 -15.53
N ILE A 65 -7.81 -4.82 -15.10
CA ILE A 65 -7.54 -4.40 -13.72
C ILE A 65 -7.00 -2.98 -13.72
N SER A 66 -7.62 -2.15 -12.91
CA SER A 66 -7.15 -0.80 -12.60
C SER A 66 -7.21 -0.62 -11.07
N SER A 67 -6.44 0.29 -10.53
CA SER A 67 -6.37 0.49 -9.08
C SER A 67 -6.81 1.89 -8.64
N TRP A 68 -6.93 2.05 -7.33
CA TRP A 68 -7.20 3.32 -6.67
C TRP A 68 -6.26 4.46 -7.13
N THR A 69 -5.03 4.13 -7.56
CA THR A 69 -4.06 5.12 -8.05
C THR A 69 -4.59 5.90 -9.24
N LEU A 70 -5.38 5.26 -10.09
CA LEU A 70 -6.06 5.91 -11.22
C LEU A 70 -7.36 6.60 -10.78
N GLY A 71 -8.14 5.96 -9.91
CA GLY A 71 -9.39 6.53 -9.40
C GLY A 71 -9.18 7.84 -8.64
N LEU A 72 -8.09 7.95 -7.88
CA LEU A 72 -7.75 9.16 -7.12
C LEU A 72 -6.90 10.17 -7.90
N ALA A 73 -6.35 9.81 -9.07
CA ALA A 73 -5.47 10.70 -9.84
C ALA A 73 -6.10 12.09 -10.13
N PRO A 74 -7.37 12.22 -10.55
CA PRO A 74 -8.00 13.52 -10.76
C PRO A 74 -8.07 14.40 -9.50
N TYR A 75 -8.21 13.78 -8.32
CA TYR A 75 -8.29 14.47 -7.02
C TYR A 75 -6.92 14.79 -6.41
N LEU A 76 -5.85 14.31 -7.03
CA LEU A 76 -4.44 14.62 -6.74
C LEU A 76 -3.82 15.57 -7.77
N GLU A 77 -4.66 16.25 -8.57
CA GLU A 77 -4.23 17.10 -9.68
C GLU A 77 -3.41 16.34 -10.76
N GLN A 78 -3.56 15.01 -10.80
CA GLN A 78 -2.89 14.14 -11.76
C GLN A 78 -3.83 13.72 -12.91
N LYS A 79 -4.61 14.68 -13.41
CA LYS A 79 -5.55 14.44 -14.52
C LYS A 79 -4.84 13.90 -15.76
N ALA A 80 -3.61 14.33 -16.03
CA ALA A 80 -2.81 13.85 -17.14
C ALA A 80 -2.55 12.33 -17.06
N LEU A 81 -2.33 11.78 -15.87
CA LEU A 81 -2.22 10.33 -15.67
C LEU A 81 -3.55 9.64 -16.01
N PHE A 82 -4.66 10.15 -15.49
CA PHE A 82 -5.99 9.57 -15.74
C PHE A 82 -6.34 9.60 -17.23
N ASP A 83 -6.13 10.73 -17.92
CA ASP A 83 -6.43 10.92 -19.33
C ASP A 83 -5.54 10.09 -20.27
N SER A 84 -4.31 9.77 -19.85
CA SER A 84 -3.39 8.92 -20.61
C SER A 84 -3.71 7.44 -20.51
N TRP A 85 -4.62 7.05 -19.60
CA TRP A 85 -4.91 5.65 -19.33
C TRP A 85 -6.01 5.10 -20.23
N ASN A 86 -5.74 3.97 -20.86
CA ASN A 86 -6.73 3.26 -21.66
C ASN A 86 -7.41 2.17 -20.81
N PHE A 87 -8.58 2.47 -20.29
CA PHE A 87 -9.36 1.56 -19.45
C PHE A 87 -9.90 0.30 -20.18
N GLY A 88 -9.77 0.23 -21.50
CA GLY A 88 -10.10 -0.95 -22.30
C GLY A 88 -9.01 -2.02 -22.32
N PHE A 89 -7.83 -1.74 -21.69
CA PHE A 89 -6.67 -2.62 -21.70
C PHE A 89 -6.09 -2.77 -20.29
N ASN A 90 -5.42 -3.90 -20.05
CA ASN A 90 -4.77 -4.16 -18.77
C ASN A 90 -3.56 -3.21 -18.55
N PHE A 91 -3.17 -3.05 -17.29
CA PHE A 91 -2.04 -2.20 -16.90
C PHE A 91 -0.70 -2.59 -17.55
N ALA A 92 -0.48 -3.87 -17.84
CA ALA A 92 0.75 -4.37 -18.46
C ALA A 92 0.71 -4.36 -20.00
N GLU A 93 -0.41 -3.97 -20.60
CA GLU A 93 -0.55 -3.91 -22.07
C GLU A 93 0.21 -2.73 -22.66
N PRO A 94 0.78 -2.86 -23.87
CA PRO A 94 1.52 -1.78 -24.53
C PRO A 94 0.72 -0.48 -24.67
N LYS A 95 -0.60 -0.55 -24.71
CA LYS A 95 -1.51 0.60 -24.79
C LYS A 95 -1.48 1.49 -23.55
N ASN A 96 -1.06 0.97 -22.41
CA ASN A 96 -0.93 1.69 -21.15
C ASN A 96 0.53 2.01 -20.77
N THR A 97 1.51 1.69 -21.61
CA THR A 97 2.93 1.89 -21.32
C THR A 97 3.27 3.35 -20.98
N THR A 98 2.69 4.31 -21.71
CA THR A 98 2.93 5.74 -21.42
C THR A 98 2.36 6.14 -20.07
N GLY A 99 1.09 5.83 -19.81
CA GLY A 99 0.42 6.14 -18.54
C GLY A 99 1.06 5.44 -17.35
N SER A 100 1.42 4.15 -17.50
CA SER A 100 2.00 3.37 -16.41
C SER A 100 3.36 3.91 -15.93
N GLN A 101 4.12 4.61 -16.77
CA GLN A 101 5.43 5.17 -16.43
C GLN A 101 5.37 6.61 -15.90
N ILE A 102 4.19 7.21 -15.78
CA ILE A 102 4.04 8.53 -15.15
C ILE A 102 4.25 8.38 -13.64
N ALA A 103 5.41 8.83 -13.17
CA ALA A 103 5.73 8.85 -11.75
C ALA A 103 5.00 9.99 -11.04
N VAL A 104 4.21 9.65 -10.03
CA VAL A 104 3.49 10.61 -9.19
C VAL A 104 4.18 10.70 -7.84
N GLY A 105 4.74 11.87 -7.51
CA GLY A 105 5.55 12.06 -6.29
C GLY A 105 4.82 11.68 -5.01
N VAL A 106 3.50 11.91 -4.94
CA VAL A 106 2.67 11.56 -3.78
C VAL A 106 2.57 10.04 -3.57
N TYR A 107 2.75 9.24 -4.60
CA TYR A 107 2.70 7.77 -4.49
C TYR A 107 4.02 7.15 -4.07
N HIS A 108 5.09 7.94 -3.95
CA HIS A 108 6.42 7.46 -3.63
C HIS A 108 6.89 7.96 -2.26
N CYS A 109 7.34 7.04 -1.40
CA CYS A 109 7.95 7.38 -0.11
C CYS A 109 9.46 7.62 -0.29
N PRO A 110 10.00 8.80 0.08
CA PRO A 110 11.42 9.11 -0.11
C PRO A 110 12.38 8.29 0.74
N SER A 111 11.88 7.47 1.68
CA SER A 111 12.67 6.48 2.40
C SER A 111 12.71 5.13 1.70
N SER A 112 11.87 4.92 0.68
CA SER A 112 11.87 3.72 -0.15
C SER A 112 13.09 3.68 -1.05
N PRO A 113 13.76 2.53 -1.19
CA PRO A 113 14.85 2.36 -2.14
C PRO A 113 14.38 2.12 -3.58
N SER A 114 13.06 2.03 -3.81
CA SER A 114 12.49 1.80 -5.14
C SER A 114 12.80 2.96 -6.08
N PRO A 115 13.19 2.71 -7.34
CA PRO A 115 13.26 3.76 -8.32
C PRO A 115 11.86 4.28 -8.67
N ALA A 116 11.75 5.54 -9.09
CA ALA A 116 10.48 6.15 -9.46
C ALA A 116 9.75 5.38 -10.59
N VAL A 117 10.50 4.76 -11.50
CA VAL A 117 10.01 3.85 -12.53
C VAL A 117 10.86 2.59 -12.52
N ALA A 118 10.24 1.43 -12.45
CA ALA A 118 10.89 0.12 -12.33
C ALA A 118 10.35 -0.91 -13.33
N ASP A 119 11.12 -1.98 -13.51
CA ASP A 119 10.69 -3.15 -14.26
C ASP A 119 10.02 -4.14 -13.30
N PHE A 120 8.78 -4.48 -13.57
CA PHE A 120 7.96 -5.42 -12.82
C PHE A 120 7.81 -6.72 -13.62
N THR A 121 7.62 -7.82 -12.89
CA THR A 121 7.34 -9.12 -13.48
C THR A 121 6.02 -9.63 -12.95
N ALA A 122 5.10 -9.98 -13.84
CA ALA A 122 3.85 -10.64 -13.46
C ALA A 122 4.15 -12.02 -12.87
N THR A 123 3.60 -12.28 -11.69
CA THR A 123 3.91 -13.50 -10.93
C THR A 123 2.78 -14.52 -10.96
N TYR A 124 1.66 -14.18 -11.56
CA TYR A 124 0.53 -15.07 -11.79
C TYR A 124 -0.27 -14.63 -13.02
N ASP A 125 -0.96 -15.55 -13.62
CA ASP A 125 -1.85 -15.26 -14.74
C ASP A 125 -3.06 -14.47 -14.24
N MET A 126 -3.20 -13.26 -14.72
CA MET A 126 -4.33 -12.41 -14.38
C MET A 126 -4.71 -11.54 -15.55
N ALA A 127 -5.97 -11.67 -15.96
CA ALA A 127 -6.59 -10.69 -16.82
C ALA A 127 -5.85 -10.41 -18.14
N GLY A 128 -5.31 -11.45 -18.77
CA GLY A 128 -4.56 -11.32 -20.03
C GLY A 128 -3.07 -10.98 -19.85
N VAL A 129 -2.59 -10.92 -18.60
CA VAL A 129 -1.16 -10.87 -18.30
C VAL A 129 -0.68 -12.25 -17.88
N THR A 130 0.25 -12.81 -18.64
CA THR A 130 0.79 -14.15 -18.37
C THR A 130 1.89 -14.07 -17.31
N THR A 131 1.97 -15.06 -16.43
CA THR A 131 3.08 -15.24 -15.50
C THR A 131 4.43 -15.13 -16.22
N GLY A 132 5.33 -14.31 -15.65
CA GLY A 132 6.64 -14.04 -16.25
C GLY A 132 6.66 -12.86 -17.22
N SER A 133 5.52 -12.29 -17.62
CA SER A 133 5.46 -11.08 -18.44
C SER A 133 6.15 -9.91 -17.73
N LYS A 134 7.06 -9.25 -18.43
CA LYS A 134 7.75 -8.06 -17.94
C LYS A 134 7.06 -6.82 -18.46
N PHE A 135 6.89 -5.83 -17.59
CA PHE A 135 6.36 -4.51 -17.94
C PHE A 135 7.04 -3.44 -17.10
N ARG A 136 7.08 -2.23 -17.63
CA ARG A 136 7.69 -1.08 -16.94
C ARG A 136 6.61 -0.16 -16.41
N SER A 137 6.72 0.23 -15.13
CA SER A 137 5.72 1.08 -14.49
C SER A 137 6.35 1.96 -13.42
N ALA A 138 5.67 3.06 -13.11
CA ALA A 138 6.01 3.88 -11.96
C ALA A 138 5.71 3.14 -10.66
N SER A 139 6.63 3.24 -9.70
CA SER A 139 6.50 2.60 -8.38
C SER A 139 5.49 3.33 -7.50
N VAL A 140 4.79 2.56 -6.67
CA VAL A 140 3.83 3.04 -5.67
C VAL A 140 4.16 2.39 -4.34
N ASP A 141 4.45 3.21 -3.33
CA ASP A 141 4.85 2.76 -1.99
C ASP A 141 3.70 2.74 -0.98
N TYR A 142 2.48 2.94 -1.45
CA TYR A 142 1.26 2.91 -0.63
C TYR A 142 0.27 1.92 -1.21
N ALA A 143 -0.52 1.31 -0.33
CA ALA A 143 -1.54 0.35 -0.71
C ALA A 143 -2.87 0.64 0.00
N ALA A 144 -3.95 0.27 -0.66
CA ALA A 144 -5.29 0.31 -0.08
C ALA A 144 -5.49 -0.84 0.92
N SER A 145 -6.14 -0.55 2.04
CA SER A 145 -6.52 -1.54 3.05
C SER A 145 -7.79 -2.27 2.60
N ALA A 146 -7.63 -3.51 2.09
CA ALA A 146 -8.73 -4.23 1.48
C ALA A 146 -9.48 -5.15 2.45
N ASN A 147 -8.78 -5.99 3.18
CA ASN A 147 -9.35 -6.93 4.15
C ASN A 147 -8.27 -7.46 5.11
N SER A 148 -8.72 -8.17 6.14
CA SER A 148 -7.85 -8.93 7.05
C SER A 148 -8.34 -10.36 7.18
N THR A 149 -7.42 -11.30 7.10
CA THR A 149 -7.66 -12.74 7.35
C THR A 149 -6.94 -13.24 8.59
N ILE A 150 -6.45 -12.33 9.44
CA ILE A 150 -5.79 -12.68 10.73
C ILE A 150 -6.78 -13.37 11.66
N ILE A 151 -7.99 -12.84 11.73
CA ILE A 151 -9.11 -13.44 12.45
C ILE A 151 -10.23 -13.63 11.41
N LEU A 152 -10.78 -14.81 11.37
CA LEU A 152 -11.96 -15.11 10.57
C LEU A 152 -13.19 -15.05 11.49
N ASP A 153 -14.32 -14.64 10.95
CA ASP A 153 -15.57 -14.68 11.67
C ASP A 153 -16.08 -16.13 11.87
N SER A 154 -17.19 -16.30 12.55
CA SER A 154 -17.79 -17.62 12.80
C SER A 154 -18.19 -18.38 11.52
N ALA A 155 -18.32 -17.69 10.39
CA ALA A 155 -18.58 -18.28 9.08
C ALA A 155 -17.29 -18.53 8.28
N GLY A 156 -16.10 -18.24 8.85
CA GLY A 156 -14.81 -18.36 8.18
C GLY A 156 -14.52 -17.22 7.19
N ALA A 157 -15.26 -16.10 7.28
CA ALA A 157 -15.05 -14.96 6.39
C ALA A 157 -14.03 -13.97 6.96
N ALA A 158 -13.30 -13.30 6.07
CA ALA A 158 -12.35 -12.26 6.39
C ALA A 158 -13.05 -10.94 6.75
N ALA A 159 -12.45 -10.16 7.66
CA ALA A 159 -12.88 -8.80 7.89
C ALA A 159 -12.67 -7.94 6.64
N HIS A 160 -13.70 -7.17 6.27
CA HIS A 160 -13.63 -6.26 5.14
C HIS A 160 -13.08 -4.90 5.57
N GLY A 161 -12.08 -4.40 4.84
CA GLY A 161 -11.62 -3.02 4.91
C GLY A 161 -12.54 -2.08 4.12
N VAL A 162 -12.20 -0.80 4.16
CA VAL A 162 -12.99 0.26 3.50
C VAL A 162 -12.75 0.30 2.00
N ILE A 163 -11.50 0.14 1.58
CA ILE A 163 -11.10 0.19 0.18
C ILE A 163 -10.94 -1.24 -0.33
N SER A 164 -12.05 -1.95 -0.34
CA SER A 164 -12.06 -3.38 -0.64
C SER A 164 -11.88 -3.65 -2.14
N TYR A 165 -11.58 -4.89 -2.40
CA TYR A 165 -11.59 -5.50 -3.72
C TYR A 165 -12.90 -6.29 -3.87
N THR A 166 -13.60 -6.07 -4.99
CA THR A 166 -14.67 -6.99 -5.37
C THR A 166 -14.73 -7.13 -6.88
N VAL A 167 -14.78 -8.36 -7.35
CA VAL A 167 -15.28 -8.65 -8.69
C VAL A 167 -16.78 -8.46 -8.62
N GLY A 168 -17.28 -7.34 -9.19
CA GLY A 168 -18.72 -7.03 -9.21
C GLY A 168 -19.34 -6.60 -7.87
N GLY A 169 -18.52 -6.26 -6.84
CA GLY A 169 -19.04 -5.82 -5.54
C GLY A 169 -19.20 -4.31 -5.43
N ASN A 170 -20.11 -3.87 -4.57
CA ASN A 170 -20.34 -2.47 -4.31
C ASN A 170 -19.21 -1.87 -3.44
N PRO A 171 -18.68 -0.68 -3.79
CA PRO A 171 -17.76 0.04 -2.93
C PRO A 171 -18.44 0.40 -1.60
N ALA A 172 -17.66 0.53 -0.53
CA ALA A 172 -18.18 0.91 0.78
C ALA A 172 -18.70 2.35 0.76
N THR A 173 -19.82 2.59 1.42
CA THR A 173 -20.30 3.94 1.72
C THR A 173 -19.69 4.44 3.04
N PHE A 174 -19.79 5.73 3.30
CA PHE A 174 -19.42 6.31 4.58
C PHE A 174 -20.14 5.64 5.76
N ALA A 175 -21.44 5.38 5.62
CA ALA A 175 -22.25 4.74 6.64
C ALA A 175 -21.88 3.25 6.91
N ALA A 176 -21.12 2.63 6.01
CA ALA A 176 -20.69 1.24 6.18
C ALA A 176 -19.44 1.11 7.11
N VAL A 177 -18.88 2.22 7.60
CA VAL A 177 -17.74 2.23 8.53
C VAL A 177 -18.27 2.44 9.94
N THR A 178 -18.77 1.38 10.55
CA THR A 178 -19.41 1.44 11.87
C THR A 178 -18.41 1.41 13.04
N ASP A 179 -17.17 0.94 12.83
CA ASP A 179 -16.12 0.87 13.84
C ASP A 179 -15.44 2.23 14.07
N GLY A 180 -15.85 3.24 13.30
CA GLY A 180 -15.38 4.63 13.38
C GLY A 180 -14.26 4.96 12.39
N LEU A 181 -14.40 6.10 11.72
CA LEU A 181 -13.46 6.56 10.69
C LEU A 181 -12.04 6.79 11.22
N SER A 182 -11.91 7.21 12.47
CA SER A 182 -10.63 7.44 13.15
C SER A 182 -9.97 6.14 13.65
N ASN A 183 -10.64 5.01 13.50
CA ASN A 183 -10.16 3.68 13.91
C ASN A 183 -10.02 2.71 12.74
N THR A 184 -10.37 3.11 11.53
CA THR A 184 -10.32 2.23 10.34
C THR A 184 -9.27 2.73 9.35
N ILE A 185 -8.34 1.87 8.95
CA ILE A 185 -7.28 2.18 7.98
C ILE A 185 -7.86 2.22 6.58
N SER A 186 -7.60 3.30 5.86
CA SER A 186 -7.86 3.45 4.42
C SER A 186 -6.65 3.06 3.57
N PHE A 187 -5.50 3.67 3.86
CA PHE A 187 -4.24 3.40 3.16
C PHE A 187 -3.11 3.11 4.13
N LEU A 188 -2.10 2.40 3.65
CA LEU A 188 -0.94 2.03 4.44
C LEU A 188 0.33 1.99 3.57
N GLU A 189 1.48 2.13 4.18
CA GLU A 189 2.77 1.97 3.51
C GLU A 189 2.99 0.50 3.11
N MET A 190 3.37 0.29 1.86
CA MET A 190 3.84 -0.97 1.29
C MET A 190 4.99 -0.66 0.34
N ALA A 191 6.09 -0.20 0.90
CA ALA A 191 7.21 0.34 0.16
C ALA A 191 8.20 -0.75 -0.29
N GLY A 192 8.98 -0.43 -1.33
CA GLY A 192 10.11 -1.27 -1.78
C GLY A 192 9.89 -2.05 -3.07
N GLY A 193 8.66 -2.05 -3.63
CA GLY A 193 8.41 -2.74 -4.91
C GLY A 193 9.27 -2.23 -6.08
N PRO A 194 9.65 -3.07 -7.02
CA PRO A 194 9.32 -4.50 -7.18
C PRO A 194 10.22 -5.47 -6.39
N THR A 195 11.17 -4.98 -5.59
CA THR A 195 12.08 -5.83 -4.82
C THR A 195 11.39 -6.31 -3.54
N LEU A 196 11.55 -7.60 -3.23
CA LEU A 196 11.10 -8.16 -1.96
C LEU A 196 12.12 -7.87 -0.86
N TYR A 197 11.62 -7.35 0.27
CA TYR A 197 12.41 -7.05 1.46
C TYR A 197 11.87 -7.81 2.67
N GLY A 198 12.79 -8.36 3.45
CA GLY A 198 12.50 -9.02 4.73
C GLY A 198 12.59 -8.08 5.94
N PRO A 199 12.49 -8.62 7.18
CA PRO A 199 12.41 -7.83 8.42
C PRO A 199 13.60 -6.90 8.66
N LYS A 200 14.78 -7.24 8.14
CA LYS A 200 16.01 -6.43 8.24
C LYS A 200 16.13 -5.38 7.14
N ARG A 201 15.10 -5.18 6.32
CA ARG A 201 15.13 -4.30 5.15
C ARG A 201 16.21 -4.68 4.13
N THR A 202 16.57 -5.95 4.10
CA THR A 202 17.47 -6.54 3.11
C THR A 202 16.65 -7.23 2.05
N PRO A 203 17.06 -7.16 0.77
CA PRO A 203 16.43 -7.92 -0.29
C PRO A 203 16.41 -9.41 0.04
N ILE A 204 15.27 -10.04 -0.21
CA ILE A 204 15.08 -11.49 -0.06
C ILE A 204 14.49 -12.07 -1.34
N ASN A 205 14.69 -13.36 -1.53
CA ASN A 205 14.08 -14.10 -2.63
C ASN A 205 13.31 -15.29 -2.05
N ILE A 206 12.02 -15.34 -2.34
CA ILE A 206 11.14 -16.43 -1.92
C ILE A 206 10.59 -17.09 -3.18
N ALA A 207 11.02 -18.31 -3.43
CA ALA A 207 10.56 -19.08 -4.58
C ALA A 207 9.03 -19.29 -4.51
N GLY A 208 8.36 -19.02 -5.62
CA GLY A 208 6.91 -19.26 -5.73
C GLY A 208 6.02 -18.21 -5.05
N LEU A 209 6.58 -17.09 -4.56
CA LEU A 209 5.76 -16.01 -4.01
C LEU A 209 5.21 -15.14 -5.16
N PRO A 210 3.88 -15.11 -5.36
CA PRO A 210 3.27 -14.46 -6.52
C PRO A 210 3.20 -12.93 -6.42
N TRP A 211 3.87 -12.28 -5.47
CA TRP A 211 3.57 -10.91 -5.04
C TRP A 211 4.63 -9.86 -5.41
N THR A 212 5.62 -10.20 -6.20
CA THR A 212 6.67 -9.24 -6.63
C THR A 212 6.18 -8.17 -7.61
N ALA A 213 4.95 -8.29 -8.12
CA ALA A 213 4.34 -7.34 -9.06
C ALA A 213 3.40 -6.33 -8.39
N MET A 214 3.46 -6.16 -7.08
CA MET A 214 2.68 -5.14 -6.36
C MET A 214 3.46 -3.82 -6.26
N GLY A 215 2.74 -2.73 -6.01
CA GLY A 215 3.37 -1.42 -5.81
C GLY A 215 3.69 -0.68 -7.10
N HIS A 216 2.78 -0.70 -8.10
CA HIS A 216 2.93 0.05 -9.34
C HIS A 216 1.64 0.74 -9.79
N VAL A 217 1.77 1.79 -10.58
CA VAL A 217 0.62 2.55 -11.10
C VAL A 217 -0.30 1.68 -11.93
N GLY A 218 -1.58 1.78 -11.68
CA GLY A 218 -2.65 1.08 -12.40
C GLY A 218 -2.82 -0.39 -12.07
N GLY A 219 -1.89 -1.00 -11.34
CA GLY A 219 -1.93 -2.42 -10.99
C GLY A 219 -2.47 -2.71 -9.59
N ILE A 220 -2.08 -3.86 -9.05
CA ILE A 220 -2.58 -4.29 -7.75
C ILE A 220 -1.82 -3.56 -6.63
N ASN A 221 -2.48 -2.61 -5.97
CA ASN A 221 -1.94 -1.85 -4.85
C ASN A 221 -2.89 -1.91 -3.67
N ARG A 222 -3.25 -3.11 -3.26
CA ARG A 222 -4.09 -3.37 -2.08
C ARG A 222 -3.47 -4.45 -1.22
N ILE A 223 -3.71 -4.36 0.07
CA ILE A 223 -3.26 -5.38 1.02
C ILE A 223 -4.47 -6.14 1.56
N SER A 224 -4.35 -7.47 1.54
CA SER A 224 -5.10 -8.36 2.40
C SER A 224 -4.19 -8.72 3.56
N LEU A 225 -4.48 -8.21 4.75
CA LEU A 225 -3.65 -8.47 5.93
C LEU A 225 -3.72 -9.95 6.29
N ARG A 226 -2.57 -10.63 6.26
CA ARG A 226 -2.48 -12.10 6.41
C ARG A 226 -1.52 -12.55 7.49
N GLY A 227 -0.63 -11.64 7.93
CA GLY A 227 0.48 -11.97 8.81
C GLY A 227 1.58 -12.81 8.13
N TRP A 228 2.76 -12.68 8.67
CA TRP A 228 3.96 -13.39 8.24
C TRP A 228 4.63 -14.06 9.42
N SER A 229 5.47 -15.07 9.17
CA SER A 229 6.48 -15.48 10.14
C SER A 229 7.42 -14.32 10.46
N TYR A 230 8.03 -14.32 11.64
CA TYR A 230 8.92 -13.22 12.06
C TYR A 230 10.21 -13.11 11.24
N ASP A 231 10.59 -14.15 10.52
CA ASP A 231 11.68 -14.11 9.52
C ASP A 231 11.24 -13.57 8.17
N GLY A 232 9.93 -13.35 7.97
CA GLY A 232 9.34 -12.82 6.75
C GLY A 232 9.30 -13.81 5.57
N LEU A 233 9.53 -15.10 5.81
CA LEU A 233 9.64 -16.10 4.75
C LEU A 233 8.33 -16.85 4.48
N VAL A 234 7.45 -16.98 5.47
CA VAL A 234 6.21 -17.75 5.36
C VAL A 234 5.01 -16.83 5.54
N GLN A 235 4.22 -16.66 4.48
CA GLN A 235 2.93 -15.98 4.53
C GLN A 235 1.90 -16.88 5.21
N TYR A 236 1.00 -16.31 6.01
CA TYR A 236 0.11 -17.03 6.95
C TYR A 236 0.86 -17.79 8.07
N GLY A 237 2.18 -17.58 8.19
CA GLY A 237 3.04 -18.32 9.13
C GLY A 237 3.16 -17.71 10.51
N GLY A 238 2.44 -16.62 10.82
CA GLY A 238 2.56 -15.98 12.12
C GLY A 238 1.88 -14.62 12.24
N ASN A 239 2.19 -13.94 13.33
CA ASN A 239 1.55 -12.70 13.77
C ASN A 239 2.36 -11.45 13.42
N CYS A 240 3.36 -11.54 12.56
CA CYS A 240 4.12 -10.38 12.13
C CYS A 240 3.35 -9.62 11.04
N VAL A 241 2.93 -8.40 11.34
CA VAL A 241 2.04 -7.59 10.48
C VAL A 241 2.65 -6.26 10.04
N VAL A 242 3.80 -5.88 10.61
CA VAL A 242 4.53 -4.65 10.27
C VAL A 242 6.01 -4.96 10.04
N ASN A 243 6.55 -4.53 8.90
CA ASN A 243 7.96 -4.68 8.51
C ASN A 243 8.50 -6.12 8.47
N CYS A 244 7.65 -7.09 8.16
CA CYS A 244 8.04 -8.49 8.04
C CYS A 244 8.45 -8.84 6.62
N ASN A 245 7.61 -8.46 5.67
CA ASN A 245 7.83 -8.66 4.25
C ASN A 245 6.94 -7.69 3.46
N ASN A 246 7.45 -7.09 2.38
CA ASN A 246 6.68 -6.17 1.55
C ASN A 246 5.95 -6.84 0.38
N GLY A 247 5.93 -8.16 0.32
CA GLY A 247 5.24 -8.94 -0.73
C GLY A 247 3.72 -9.01 -0.60
N GLY A 248 3.11 -8.10 0.13
CA GLY A 248 1.68 -8.10 0.46
C GLY A 248 1.39 -8.89 1.75
N GLY A 249 0.24 -8.64 2.36
CA GLY A 249 -0.16 -9.29 3.61
C GLY A 249 0.37 -8.65 4.89
N SER A 250 1.20 -7.62 4.82
CA SER A 250 1.63 -6.80 5.95
C SER A 250 1.90 -5.35 5.53
N LEU A 251 1.86 -4.44 6.48
CA LEU A 251 2.35 -3.08 6.39
C LEU A 251 3.88 -3.10 6.30
N TYR A 252 4.47 -2.32 5.39
CA TYR A 252 5.91 -2.26 5.24
C TYR A 252 6.43 -0.87 4.91
N GLY A 253 7.29 -0.33 5.76
CA GLY A 253 7.95 0.96 5.59
C GLY A 253 9.44 0.89 5.88
N PHE A 254 10.20 1.82 5.31
CA PHE A 254 11.63 1.94 5.53
C PHE A 254 11.98 2.85 6.72
N HIS A 255 10.97 3.31 7.48
CA HIS A 255 11.16 4.13 8.68
C HIS A 255 11.55 3.29 9.89
N PRO A 256 12.52 3.72 10.71
CA PRO A 256 12.89 3.01 11.93
C PRO A 256 11.68 2.79 12.86
N GLY A 257 11.50 1.55 13.30
CA GLY A 257 10.53 1.16 14.32
C GLY A 257 9.10 0.90 13.85
N GLY A 258 8.76 1.14 12.57
CA GLY A 258 7.39 0.91 12.09
C GLY A 258 7.12 1.49 10.71
N ALA A 259 5.86 1.77 10.43
CA ALA A 259 5.40 2.36 9.18
C ALA A 259 4.13 3.21 9.37
N ASN A 260 3.80 4.08 8.42
CA ASN A 260 2.67 5.00 8.51
C ASN A 260 1.41 4.38 7.87
N VAL A 261 0.26 4.76 8.42
CA VAL A 261 -1.07 4.46 7.89
C VAL A 261 -1.93 5.72 7.85
N ALA A 262 -2.81 5.83 6.86
CA ALA A 262 -3.89 6.81 6.83
C ALA A 262 -5.17 6.15 7.31
N LEU A 263 -5.92 6.83 8.16
CA LEU A 263 -7.23 6.42 8.61
C LEU A 263 -8.33 7.02 7.72
N CYS A 264 -9.53 6.51 7.85
CA CYS A 264 -10.66 6.95 7.03
C CYS A 264 -11.12 8.38 7.32
N ASP A 265 -10.71 8.98 8.44
CA ASP A 265 -10.94 10.40 8.76
C ASP A 265 -9.86 11.35 8.17
N GLY A 266 -8.89 10.81 7.41
CA GLY A 266 -7.77 11.55 6.84
C GLY A 266 -6.60 11.77 7.80
N SER A 267 -6.69 11.35 9.05
CA SER A 267 -5.56 11.38 9.98
C SER A 267 -4.50 10.33 9.61
N VAL A 268 -3.25 10.59 9.97
CA VAL A 268 -2.13 9.67 9.73
C VAL A 268 -1.51 9.27 11.04
N ARG A 269 -1.30 7.96 11.23
CA ARG A 269 -0.66 7.39 12.41
C ARG A 269 0.55 6.57 12.04
N PHE A 270 1.51 6.51 12.96
CA PHE A 270 2.65 5.60 12.86
C PHE A 270 2.40 4.36 13.70
N LEU A 271 2.37 3.21 13.08
CA LEU A 271 2.22 1.93 13.76
C LEU A 271 3.59 1.31 14.03
N LYS A 272 3.82 0.93 15.28
CA LYS A 272 5.06 0.28 15.71
C LYS A 272 5.13 -1.14 15.12
N GLN A 273 6.33 -1.60 14.81
CA GLN A 273 6.53 -2.98 14.34
C GLN A 273 6.20 -4.06 15.38
N THR A 274 5.99 -3.66 16.64
CA THR A 274 5.60 -4.53 17.74
C THR A 274 4.09 -4.61 17.95
N ILE A 275 3.29 -3.92 17.12
CA ILE A 275 1.83 -3.96 17.23
C ILE A 275 1.31 -5.40 17.12
N ALA A 276 0.34 -5.74 17.96
CA ALA A 276 -0.28 -7.05 17.90
C ALA A 276 -1.06 -7.24 16.58
N ALA A 277 -1.00 -8.45 16.02
CA ALA A 277 -1.73 -8.76 14.80
C ALA A 277 -3.25 -8.59 14.97
N THR A 278 -3.78 -8.88 16.16
CA THR A 278 -5.19 -8.67 16.52
C THR A 278 -5.57 -7.19 16.52
N THR A 279 -4.72 -6.30 17.03
CA THR A 279 -4.93 -4.84 16.96
C THR A 279 -4.91 -4.36 15.53
N MET A 280 -3.95 -4.84 14.72
CA MET A 280 -3.89 -4.49 13.29
C MET A 280 -5.12 -5.00 12.54
N HIS A 281 -5.66 -6.18 12.90
CA HIS A 281 -6.91 -6.71 12.35
C HIS A 281 -8.09 -5.76 12.64
N LYS A 282 -8.26 -5.32 13.89
CA LYS A 282 -9.29 -4.36 14.31
C LYS A 282 -9.19 -3.04 13.52
N LEU A 283 -7.97 -2.54 13.30
CA LEU A 283 -7.74 -1.31 12.51
C LEU A 283 -8.07 -1.48 11.02
N VAL A 284 -8.04 -2.69 10.47
CA VAL A 284 -8.42 -2.97 9.08
C VAL A 284 -9.92 -3.17 8.94
N SER A 285 -10.58 -3.75 9.95
CA SER A 285 -12.03 -3.96 9.97
C SER A 285 -12.79 -2.64 9.92
N ARG A 286 -13.89 -2.62 9.17
CA ARG A 286 -14.77 -1.46 9.08
C ARG A 286 -16.08 -1.59 9.86
N ALA A 287 -16.48 -2.82 10.24
CA ALA A 287 -17.84 -3.08 10.72
C ALA A 287 -17.96 -4.41 11.50
N GLN A 288 -16.99 -4.76 12.33
CA GLN A 288 -17.09 -5.94 13.21
C GLN A 288 -17.39 -5.56 14.66
N GLY A 289 -17.55 -4.24 14.95
CA GLY A 289 -17.87 -3.75 16.29
C GLY A 289 -16.72 -3.85 17.29
N GLU A 290 -15.48 -3.86 16.79
CA GLU A 290 -14.31 -3.99 17.64
C GLU A 290 -13.97 -2.67 18.32
N ILE A 291 -13.68 -2.77 19.62
CA ILE A 291 -13.25 -1.61 20.41
C ILE A 291 -11.73 -1.58 20.43
N LEU A 292 -11.17 -0.41 20.07
CA LEU A 292 -9.76 -0.09 20.24
C LEU A 292 -9.60 0.74 21.51
N SER A 293 -8.75 0.29 22.41
CA SER A 293 -8.33 1.09 23.57
C SER A 293 -7.09 1.93 23.23
N ALA A 294 -6.85 2.98 24.01
CA ALA A 294 -5.63 3.79 23.85
C ALA A 294 -4.35 2.96 24.05
N ASP A 295 -4.42 1.90 24.84
CA ASP A 295 -3.29 1.01 25.14
C ASP A 295 -3.00 0.01 23.97
N ASP A 296 -3.93 -0.13 23.03
CA ASP A 296 -3.76 -0.98 21.84
C ASP A 296 -2.85 -0.34 20.78
N LEU A 297 -2.58 0.97 20.84
CA LEU A 297 -1.89 1.79 19.85
C LEU A 297 -0.58 2.36 20.39
#